data_2f7ae20c135f390dbf1b519e78342674
#
_entry.id   2f7ae20c135f390dbf1b519e78342674
#
_cell.length_a   1.000
_cell.length_b   1.000
_cell.length_c   1.000
_cell.angle_alpha   90.00
_cell.angle_beta   90.00
_cell.angle_gamma   90.00
#
_symmetry.space_group_name_H-M   'P 1'
#
loop_
_entity.id
_entity.type
_entity.pdbx_description
1 polymer ?
#
loop_
_entity_poly.entity_id
_entity_poly.type
_entity_poly.pdbx_seq_one_letter_code
_entity_poly.pdbx_strand_id
1 'polypeptide(L)'
;NLPVLFTREPGGTPIGEALRDILLNPATRAGLRTETLLMFAARQQHIEEVILPALQRGINVVSDRFTDATFAYQGGGRGVPLADIETLEHWVQGSLRPNLTLLLDVPLEVSMSRISQTREKDRFEQEQADFFTRVRQTYLARAAAAPTRYAVIDSNRARTNVQISIESTLNQLFNIQEN
;
A
#
# COMPACT_ATOMS: atom_id res chain seq x y z
N ASN A 1 15.12 -21.42 1.19
CA ASN A 1 13.73 -20.93 1.10
C ASN A 1 13.39 -20.12 2.35
N LEU A 2 12.99 -18.86 2.19
CA LEU A 2 12.49 -18.03 3.27
C LEU A 2 10.97 -18.24 3.44
N PRO A 3 10.44 -18.46 4.66
CA PRO A 3 9.01 -18.52 4.86
C PRO A 3 8.40 -17.13 4.62
N VAL A 4 7.34 -17.07 3.80
CA VAL A 4 6.68 -15.82 3.41
C VAL A 4 5.17 -15.98 3.50
N LEU A 5 4.51 -15.00 4.13
CA LEU A 5 3.06 -14.81 4.11
C LEU A 5 2.72 -13.64 3.19
N PHE A 6 1.84 -13.86 2.22
CA PHE A 6 1.29 -12.81 1.37
C PHE A 6 -0.06 -12.37 1.90
N THR A 7 -0.27 -11.06 1.98
CA THR A 7 -1.51 -10.45 2.45
C THR A 7 -1.78 -9.12 1.75
N ARG A 8 -2.83 -8.40 2.13
CA ARG A 8 -3.21 -7.12 1.51
C ARG A 8 -3.97 -6.21 2.45
N GLU A 9 -4.01 -4.92 2.16
CA GLU A 9 -4.83 -3.92 2.84
C GLU A 9 -5.66 -3.04 1.86
N PRO A 10 -6.88 -2.60 2.28
CA PRO A 10 -7.61 -3.12 3.43
C PRO A 10 -8.03 -4.57 3.20
N GLY A 11 -8.09 -5.38 4.29
CA GLY A 11 -8.44 -6.80 4.21
C GLY A 11 -7.57 -7.68 5.09
N GLY A 12 -7.41 -8.95 4.69
CA GLY A 12 -6.53 -9.92 5.35
C GLY A 12 -7.11 -10.60 6.58
N THR A 13 -8.26 -10.15 7.10
CA THR A 13 -9.01 -10.75 8.21
C THR A 13 -10.51 -10.70 7.91
N PRO A 14 -11.37 -11.50 8.57
CA PRO A 14 -12.82 -11.43 8.34
C PRO A 14 -13.39 -10.01 8.52
N ILE A 15 -13.00 -9.31 9.59
CA ILE A 15 -13.40 -7.91 9.82
C ILE A 15 -12.79 -6.99 8.76
N GLY A 16 -11.51 -7.17 8.44
CA GLY A 16 -10.84 -6.40 7.40
C GLY A 16 -11.50 -6.54 6.03
N GLU A 17 -11.93 -7.74 5.63
CA GLU A 17 -12.64 -7.97 4.36
C GLU A 17 -14.03 -7.30 4.37
N ALA A 18 -14.79 -7.38 5.48
CA ALA A 18 -16.07 -6.67 5.59
C ALA A 18 -15.90 -5.15 5.48
N LEU A 19 -14.85 -4.59 6.11
CA LEU A 19 -14.52 -3.17 5.97
C LEU A 19 -14.06 -2.82 4.55
N ARG A 20 -13.32 -3.71 3.88
CA ARG A 20 -12.94 -3.57 2.48
C ARG A 20 -14.15 -3.45 1.57
N ASP A 21 -15.14 -4.33 1.76
CA ASP A 21 -16.38 -4.31 0.97
C ASP A 21 -17.09 -2.95 1.12
N ILE A 22 -17.18 -2.42 2.33
CA ILE A 22 -17.73 -1.08 2.57
C ILE A 22 -16.90 0.00 1.87
N LEU A 23 -15.58 -0.04 2.00
CA LEU A 23 -14.66 0.98 1.50
C LEU A 23 -14.61 1.04 -0.03
N LEU A 24 -14.68 -0.11 -0.71
CA LEU A 24 -14.55 -0.20 -2.17
C LEU A 24 -15.89 -0.11 -2.90
N ASN A 25 -17.01 -0.28 -2.21
CA ASN A 25 -18.34 -0.24 -2.83
C ASN A 25 -18.66 1.17 -3.36
N PRO A 26 -18.91 1.35 -4.66
CA PRO A 26 -19.25 2.65 -5.25
C PRO A 26 -20.49 3.31 -4.66
N ALA A 27 -21.42 2.55 -4.08
CA ALA A 27 -22.62 3.06 -3.42
C ALA A 27 -22.35 3.61 -2.01
N THR A 28 -21.20 3.31 -1.41
CA THR A 28 -20.87 3.78 -0.05
C THR A 28 -20.65 5.28 0.00
N ARG A 29 -21.39 5.96 0.87
CA ARG A 29 -21.28 7.39 1.16
C ARG A 29 -20.59 7.58 2.51
N ALA A 30 -19.27 7.57 2.54
CA ALA A 30 -18.48 7.83 3.74
C ALA A 30 -17.80 9.22 3.64
N GLY A 31 -17.85 10.00 4.73
CA GLY A 31 -17.04 11.21 4.84
C GLY A 31 -15.55 10.85 4.96
N LEU A 32 -14.67 11.81 4.63
CA LEU A 32 -13.21 11.58 4.56
C LEU A 32 -12.62 11.01 5.86
N ARG A 33 -13.02 11.54 7.00
CA ARG A 33 -12.54 11.05 8.31
C ARG A 33 -13.03 9.63 8.59
N THR A 34 -14.31 9.35 8.27
CA THR A 34 -14.88 8.00 8.43
C THR A 34 -14.13 6.99 7.57
N GLU A 35 -13.86 7.32 6.30
CA GLU A 35 -13.08 6.48 5.39
C GLU A 35 -11.69 6.18 5.97
N THR A 36 -10.99 7.23 6.45
CA THR A 36 -9.66 7.09 7.05
C THR A 36 -9.69 6.22 8.31
N LEU A 37 -10.68 6.40 9.19
CA LEU A 37 -10.86 5.59 10.39
C LEU A 37 -11.14 4.13 10.05
N LEU A 38 -11.95 3.83 9.04
CA LEU A 38 -12.21 2.47 8.59
C LEU A 38 -10.95 1.80 8.02
N MET A 39 -10.09 2.54 7.30
CA MET A 39 -8.79 2.04 6.83
C MET A 39 -7.90 1.65 8.01
N PHE A 40 -7.84 2.48 9.05
CA PHE A 40 -7.05 2.17 10.23
C PHE A 40 -7.67 1.09 11.12
N ALA A 41 -8.99 0.98 11.20
CA ALA A 41 -9.66 -0.13 11.89
C ALA A 41 -9.35 -1.48 11.23
N ALA A 42 -9.42 -1.56 9.91
CA ALA A 42 -9.04 -2.76 9.15
C ALA A 42 -7.56 -3.11 9.39
N ARG A 43 -6.67 -2.11 9.37
CA ARG A 43 -5.24 -2.28 9.62
C ARG A 43 -4.93 -2.77 11.02
N GLN A 44 -5.59 -2.21 12.04
CA GLN A 44 -5.40 -2.64 13.44
C GLN A 44 -5.69 -4.14 13.58
N GLN A 45 -6.82 -4.59 13.06
CA GLN A 45 -7.20 -6.01 13.09
C GLN A 45 -6.20 -6.88 12.32
N HIS A 46 -5.75 -6.40 11.15
CA HIS A 46 -4.78 -7.10 10.31
C HIS A 46 -3.40 -7.23 11.00
N ILE A 47 -2.95 -6.18 11.69
CA ILE A 47 -1.70 -6.22 12.46
C ILE A 47 -1.80 -7.27 13.58
N GLU A 48 -2.89 -7.26 14.35
CA GLU A 48 -3.05 -8.14 15.51
C GLU A 48 -3.23 -9.61 15.14
N GLU A 49 -4.05 -9.91 14.13
CA GLU A 49 -4.41 -11.29 13.80
C GLU A 49 -3.45 -11.95 12.81
N VAL A 50 -2.78 -11.16 11.95
CA VAL A 50 -2.01 -11.71 10.82
C VAL A 50 -0.55 -11.31 10.87
N ILE A 51 -0.25 -10.00 10.90
CA ILE A 51 1.13 -9.53 10.69
C ILE A 51 2.00 -9.88 11.90
N LEU A 52 1.63 -9.43 13.10
CA LEU A 52 2.43 -9.69 14.31
C LEU A 52 2.60 -11.18 14.61
N PRO A 53 1.55 -12.03 14.55
CA PRO A 53 1.74 -13.46 14.74
C PRO A 53 2.64 -14.14 13.71
N ALA A 54 2.64 -13.67 12.46
CA ALA A 54 3.55 -14.19 11.44
C ALA A 54 5.01 -13.79 11.73
N LEU A 55 5.25 -12.51 12.02
CA LEU A 55 6.58 -11.98 12.35
C LEU A 55 7.16 -12.65 13.61
N GLN A 56 6.35 -12.86 14.65
CA GLN A 56 6.77 -13.56 15.87
C GLN A 56 7.21 -15.01 15.61
N ARG A 57 6.69 -15.65 14.57
CA ARG A 57 7.11 -16.99 14.13
C ARG A 57 8.28 -16.98 13.15
N GLY A 58 8.90 -15.82 12.89
CA GLY A 58 9.99 -15.68 11.92
C GLY A 58 9.54 -15.78 10.45
N ILE A 59 8.24 -15.56 10.18
CA ILE A 59 7.69 -15.57 8.82
C ILE A 59 7.74 -14.14 8.27
N ASN A 60 8.35 -13.97 7.11
CA ASN A 60 8.34 -12.68 6.41
C ASN A 60 6.93 -12.36 5.90
N VAL A 61 6.51 -11.10 6.01
CA VAL A 61 5.19 -10.67 5.55
C VAL A 61 5.34 -9.73 4.35
N VAL A 62 4.65 -10.05 3.26
CA VAL A 62 4.52 -9.20 2.08
C VAL A 62 3.07 -8.75 1.97
N SER A 63 2.84 -7.45 2.12
CA SER A 63 1.50 -6.87 2.03
C SER A 63 1.35 -6.04 0.76
N ASP A 64 0.31 -6.33 -0.03
CA ASP A 64 -0.15 -5.40 -1.07
C ASP A 64 -0.83 -4.23 -0.39
N ARG A 65 -0.14 -3.08 -0.41
CA ARG A 65 -0.44 -1.85 0.34
C ARG A 65 -0.23 -2.00 1.85
N PHE A 66 0.03 -0.87 2.47
CA PHE A 66 0.09 -0.65 3.92
C PHE A 66 -0.15 0.84 4.17
N THR A 67 0.35 1.41 5.28
CA THR A 67 0.07 2.79 5.69
C THR A 67 0.40 3.83 4.65
N ASP A 68 1.45 3.62 3.85
CA ASP A 68 1.82 4.55 2.77
C ASP A 68 0.67 4.77 1.76
N ALA A 69 -0.18 3.77 1.56
CA ALA A 69 -1.38 3.91 0.75
C ALA A 69 -2.40 4.88 1.39
N THR A 70 -2.56 4.89 2.72
CA THR A 70 -3.44 5.85 3.40
C THR A 70 -2.92 7.27 3.27
N PHE A 71 -1.61 7.49 3.44
CA PHE A 71 -1.01 8.80 3.18
C PHE A 71 -1.23 9.27 1.75
N ALA A 72 -1.08 8.38 0.77
CA ALA A 72 -1.24 8.73 -0.63
C ALA A 72 -2.71 8.98 -1.00
N TYR A 73 -3.62 8.08 -0.67
CA TYR A 73 -5.01 8.13 -1.09
C TYR A 73 -5.86 9.10 -0.24
N GLN A 74 -5.86 8.93 1.09
CA GLN A 74 -6.64 9.79 1.98
C GLN A 74 -5.94 11.15 2.19
N GLY A 75 -4.62 11.15 2.35
CA GLY A 75 -3.84 12.38 2.49
C GLY A 75 -3.74 13.15 1.18
N GLY A 76 -2.86 12.74 0.28
CA GLY A 76 -2.59 13.44 -0.98
C GLY A 76 -3.80 13.51 -1.92
N GLY A 77 -4.48 12.39 -2.12
CA GLY A 77 -5.63 12.31 -3.01
C GLY A 77 -6.84 13.08 -2.52
N ARG A 78 -7.28 12.84 -1.27
CA ARG A 78 -8.51 13.39 -0.69
C ARG A 78 -8.30 14.58 0.23
N GLY A 79 -7.07 14.94 0.60
CA GLY A 79 -6.74 16.12 1.39
C GLY A 79 -6.99 15.98 2.89
N VAL A 80 -6.99 14.76 3.44
CA VAL A 80 -6.93 14.56 4.89
C VAL A 80 -5.59 15.10 5.41
N PRO A 81 -5.57 15.94 6.47
CA PRO A 81 -4.30 16.44 7.01
C PRO A 81 -3.34 15.31 7.36
N LEU A 82 -2.09 15.40 6.90
CA LEU A 82 -1.10 14.34 7.14
C LEU A 82 -0.86 14.10 8.63
N ALA A 83 -0.92 15.15 9.45
CA ALA A 83 -0.79 15.04 10.90
C ALA A 83 -1.88 14.16 11.55
N ASP A 84 -3.11 14.20 11.03
CA ASP A 84 -4.20 13.33 11.51
C ASP A 84 -3.88 11.86 11.17
N ILE A 85 -3.34 11.60 9.96
CA ILE A 85 -2.93 10.27 9.52
C ILE A 85 -1.74 9.78 10.35
N GLU A 86 -0.76 10.61 10.62
CA GLU A 86 0.40 10.30 11.48
C GLU A 86 -0.03 9.95 12.91
N THR A 87 -1.02 10.67 13.45
CA THR A 87 -1.59 10.37 14.77
C THR A 87 -2.21 8.96 14.80
N LEU A 88 -3.01 8.63 13.79
CA LEU A 88 -3.61 7.31 13.66
C LEU A 88 -2.57 6.21 13.40
N GLU A 89 -1.57 6.50 12.57
CA GLU A 89 -0.44 5.59 12.34
C GLU A 89 0.29 5.27 13.65
N HIS A 90 0.61 6.28 14.43
CA HIS A 90 1.28 6.08 15.72
C HIS A 90 0.43 5.26 16.70
N TRP A 91 -0.85 5.57 16.80
CA TRP A 91 -1.77 4.87 17.70
C TRP A 91 -1.99 3.41 17.32
N VAL A 92 -2.19 3.13 16.04
CA VAL A 92 -2.50 1.79 15.52
C VAL A 92 -1.25 0.91 15.38
N GLN A 93 -0.14 1.46 14.89
CA GLN A 93 1.04 0.67 14.52
C GLN A 93 2.18 0.76 15.54
N GLY A 94 2.17 1.77 16.42
CA GLY A 94 3.32 2.05 17.28
C GLY A 94 4.60 2.23 16.43
N SER A 95 5.59 1.38 16.67
CA SER A 95 6.86 1.37 15.93
C SER A 95 6.87 0.44 14.71
N LEU A 96 5.80 -0.33 14.46
CA LEU A 96 5.77 -1.26 13.33
C LEU A 96 5.82 -0.49 12.00
N ARG A 97 6.85 -0.76 11.22
CA ARG A 97 7.04 -0.22 9.87
C ARG A 97 7.56 -1.30 8.95
N PRO A 98 7.23 -1.28 7.65
CA PRO A 98 7.88 -2.15 6.66
C PRO A 98 9.39 -1.93 6.64
N ASN A 99 10.16 -3.00 6.56
CA ASN A 99 11.61 -2.92 6.33
C ASN A 99 11.92 -2.39 4.93
N LEU A 100 11.09 -2.75 3.95
CA LEU A 100 11.18 -2.29 2.57
C LEU A 100 9.78 -2.02 2.01
N THR A 101 9.63 -0.93 1.28
CA THR A 101 8.47 -0.63 0.45
C THR A 101 8.91 -0.60 -1.01
N LEU A 102 8.40 -1.52 -1.82
CA LEU A 102 8.55 -1.48 -3.27
C LEU A 102 7.49 -0.55 -3.85
N LEU A 103 7.88 0.60 -4.37
CA LEU A 103 6.99 1.52 -5.07
C LEU A 103 7.11 1.27 -6.58
N LEU A 104 6.11 0.60 -7.14
CA LEU A 104 6.02 0.35 -8.56
C LEU A 104 5.46 1.61 -9.25
N ASP A 105 6.35 2.49 -9.70
CA ASP A 105 5.96 3.75 -10.33
C ASP A 105 5.69 3.58 -11.81
N VAL A 106 4.63 4.25 -12.29
CA VAL A 106 4.24 4.26 -13.69
C VAL A 106 3.59 5.61 -14.05
N PRO A 107 3.79 6.15 -15.27
CA PRO A 107 3.05 7.33 -15.72
C PRO A 107 1.54 7.12 -15.62
N LEU A 108 0.82 8.20 -15.28
CA LEU A 108 -0.62 8.13 -15.01
C LEU A 108 -1.41 7.58 -16.21
N GLU A 109 -1.06 8.00 -17.41
CA GLU A 109 -1.73 7.59 -18.66
C GLU A 109 -1.65 6.08 -18.87
N VAL A 110 -0.48 5.50 -18.55
CA VAL A 110 -0.25 4.05 -18.64
C VAL A 110 -1.04 3.31 -17.55
N SER A 111 -1.06 3.84 -16.34
CA SER A 111 -1.85 3.26 -15.23
C SER A 111 -3.34 3.23 -15.57
N MET A 112 -3.88 4.35 -16.03
CA MET A 112 -5.31 4.46 -16.40
C MET A 112 -5.67 3.53 -17.58
N SER A 113 -4.80 3.41 -18.57
CA SER A 113 -4.99 2.47 -19.68
C SER A 113 -5.04 1.01 -19.20
N ARG A 114 -4.19 0.63 -18.25
CA ARG A 114 -4.18 -0.73 -17.69
C ARG A 114 -5.44 -1.03 -16.88
N ILE A 115 -5.90 -0.08 -16.04
CA ILE A 115 -7.12 -0.24 -15.21
C ILE A 115 -8.35 -0.40 -16.09
N SER A 116 -8.49 0.40 -17.16
CA SER A 116 -9.68 0.37 -18.03
C SER A 116 -9.87 -0.96 -18.78
N GLN A 117 -8.83 -1.78 -18.87
CA GLN A 117 -8.84 -3.06 -19.61
C GLN A 117 -9.16 -4.28 -18.75
N THR A 118 -9.18 -4.17 -17.40
CA THR A 118 -9.13 -5.35 -16.54
C THR A 118 -10.42 -5.69 -15.83
N ARG A 119 -11.25 -4.70 -15.42
CA ARG A 119 -12.47 -4.93 -14.62
C ARG A 119 -13.28 -3.64 -14.45
N GLU A 120 -14.48 -3.78 -13.85
CA GLU A 120 -15.21 -2.61 -13.36
C GLU A 120 -14.41 -1.85 -12.29
N LYS A 121 -14.45 -0.52 -12.39
CA LYS A 121 -13.73 0.38 -11.51
C LYS A 121 -14.35 0.39 -10.11
N ASP A 122 -13.54 0.19 -9.09
CA ASP A 122 -13.94 0.40 -7.71
C ASP A 122 -14.14 1.91 -7.40
N ARG A 123 -14.59 2.22 -6.19
CA ARG A 123 -14.88 3.60 -5.77
C ARG A 123 -13.68 4.55 -5.90
N PHE A 124 -12.47 4.08 -5.65
CA PHE A 124 -11.26 4.90 -5.79
C PHE A 124 -10.83 5.01 -7.25
N GLU A 125 -10.98 3.96 -8.04
CA GLU A 125 -10.63 3.94 -9.46
C GLU A 125 -11.57 4.80 -10.32
N GLN A 126 -12.72 5.23 -9.77
CA GLN A 126 -13.66 6.18 -10.41
C GLN A 126 -13.24 7.65 -10.24
N GLU A 127 -12.21 7.95 -9.45
CA GLU A 127 -11.70 9.30 -9.24
C GLU A 127 -11.08 9.89 -10.51
N GLN A 128 -10.95 11.22 -10.55
CA GLN A 128 -10.41 11.96 -11.67
C GLN A 128 -8.86 11.88 -11.75
N ALA A 129 -8.30 12.22 -12.89
CA ALA A 129 -6.85 12.19 -13.14
C ALA A 129 -6.04 13.00 -12.12
N ASP A 130 -6.54 14.16 -11.70
CA ASP A 130 -5.88 15.02 -10.70
C ASP A 130 -5.73 14.33 -9.33
N PHE A 131 -6.71 13.50 -8.94
CA PHE A 131 -6.62 12.69 -7.74
C PHE A 131 -5.43 11.73 -7.81
N PHE A 132 -5.31 10.97 -8.90
CA PHE A 132 -4.21 10.02 -9.07
C PHE A 132 -2.85 10.70 -9.22
N THR A 133 -2.82 11.90 -9.81
CA THR A 133 -1.60 12.72 -9.86
C THR A 133 -1.13 13.05 -8.44
N ARG A 134 -2.00 13.52 -7.56
CA ARG A 134 -1.67 13.80 -6.16
C ARG A 134 -1.28 12.54 -5.39
N VAL A 135 -1.99 11.43 -5.60
CA VAL A 135 -1.65 10.12 -4.99
C VAL A 135 -0.21 9.73 -5.37
N ARG A 136 0.13 9.73 -6.66
CA ARG A 136 1.48 9.40 -7.13
C ARG A 136 2.54 10.34 -6.55
N GLN A 137 2.30 11.66 -6.57
CA GLN A 137 3.21 12.64 -6.00
C GLN A 137 3.46 12.40 -4.51
N THR A 138 2.44 12.02 -3.75
CA THR A 138 2.56 11.72 -2.32
C THR A 138 3.40 10.46 -2.09
N TYR A 139 3.21 9.40 -2.86
CA TYR A 139 4.08 8.23 -2.78
C TYR A 139 5.54 8.56 -3.08
N LEU A 140 5.80 9.32 -4.13
CA LEU A 140 7.17 9.73 -4.50
C LEU A 140 7.81 10.62 -3.43
N ALA A 141 7.05 11.56 -2.85
CA ALA A 141 7.53 12.40 -1.76
C ALA A 141 7.87 11.58 -0.51
N ARG A 142 7.05 10.58 -0.16
CA ARG A 142 7.34 9.66 0.96
C ARG A 142 8.57 8.81 0.67
N ALA A 143 8.73 8.33 -0.54
CA ALA A 143 9.94 7.58 -0.95
C ALA A 143 11.20 8.45 -0.85
N ALA A 144 11.13 9.69 -1.30
CA ALA A 144 12.24 10.64 -1.19
C ALA A 144 12.60 10.99 0.27
N ALA A 145 11.59 11.06 1.16
CA ALA A 145 11.79 11.35 2.58
C ALA A 145 12.41 10.16 3.37
N ALA A 146 12.29 8.92 2.88
CA ALA A 146 12.81 7.73 3.54
C ALA A 146 13.51 6.77 2.56
N PRO A 147 14.59 7.20 1.89
CA PRO A 147 15.21 6.46 0.78
C PRO A 147 15.76 5.09 1.17
N THR A 148 16.08 4.87 2.44
CA THR A 148 16.54 3.58 2.94
C THR A 148 15.43 2.55 3.11
N ARG A 149 14.17 2.99 3.16
CA ARG A 149 12.99 2.14 3.31
C ARG A 149 12.25 1.90 1.98
N TYR A 150 12.51 2.70 0.97
CA TYR A 150 11.84 2.59 -0.33
C TYR A 150 12.79 2.19 -1.44
N ALA A 151 12.30 1.32 -2.32
CA ALA A 151 12.85 1.13 -3.65
C ALA A 151 11.77 1.54 -4.69
N VAL A 152 12.07 2.61 -5.43
CA VAL A 152 11.21 3.07 -6.52
C VAL A 152 11.60 2.32 -7.79
N ILE A 153 10.66 1.52 -8.31
CA ILE A 153 10.86 0.68 -9.48
C ILE A 153 10.02 1.22 -10.63
N ASP A 154 10.70 1.60 -11.72
CA ASP A 154 10.01 1.97 -12.97
C ASP A 154 9.26 0.77 -13.53
N SER A 155 7.93 0.79 -13.42
CA SER A 155 7.05 -0.25 -13.95
C SER A 155 6.46 0.08 -15.32
N ASN A 156 6.97 1.12 -16.00
CA ASN A 156 6.69 1.41 -17.42
C ASN A 156 7.62 0.64 -18.35
N ARG A 157 8.09 -0.54 -17.94
CA ARG A 157 8.97 -1.43 -18.70
C ARG A 157 8.32 -2.79 -18.89
N ALA A 158 8.95 -3.66 -19.67
CA ALA A 158 8.53 -5.05 -19.79
C ALA A 158 8.48 -5.74 -18.41
N ARG A 159 7.48 -6.59 -18.19
CA ARG A 159 7.26 -7.29 -16.92
C ARG A 159 8.51 -8.02 -16.41
N THR A 160 9.27 -8.63 -17.31
CA THR A 160 10.53 -9.31 -16.99
C THR A 160 11.57 -8.37 -16.39
N ASN A 161 11.70 -7.14 -16.93
CA ASN A 161 12.65 -6.15 -16.42
C ASN A 161 12.23 -5.60 -15.04
N VAL A 162 10.92 -5.44 -14.83
CA VAL A 162 10.37 -5.07 -13.51
C VAL A 162 10.67 -6.17 -12.49
N GLN A 163 10.44 -7.43 -12.86
CA GLN A 163 10.74 -8.58 -12.01
C GLN A 163 12.22 -8.64 -11.62
N ILE A 164 13.14 -8.51 -12.58
CA ILE A 164 14.58 -8.47 -12.31
C ILE A 164 14.93 -7.35 -11.31
N SER A 165 14.32 -6.17 -11.46
CA SER A 165 14.56 -5.07 -10.52
C SER A 165 14.06 -5.38 -9.10
N ILE A 166 12.90 -6.04 -8.97
CA ILE A 166 12.36 -6.49 -7.68
C ILE A 166 13.29 -7.54 -7.06
N GLU A 167 13.69 -8.55 -7.83
CA GLU A 167 14.57 -9.63 -7.37
C GLU A 167 15.92 -9.06 -6.88
N SER A 168 16.54 -8.18 -7.66
CA SER A 168 17.78 -7.51 -7.26
C SER A 168 17.63 -6.74 -5.95
N THR A 169 16.53 -5.99 -5.77
CA THR A 169 16.25 -5.25 -4.53
C THR A 169 16.06 -6.19 -3.34
N LEU A 170 15.35 -7.29 -3.52
CA LEU A 170 15.14 -8.28 -2.47
C LEU A 170 16.44 -9.03 -2.12
N ASN A 171 17.27 -9.38 -3.11
CA ASN A 171 18.57 -10.00 -2.88
C ASN A 171 19.46 -9.09 -2.04
N GLN A 172 19.46 -7.78 -2.28
CA GLN A 172 20.18 -6.80 -1.45
C GLN A 172 19.63 -6.76 -0.01
N LEU A 173 18.30 -6.74 0.17
CA LEU A 173 17.67 -6.72 1.50
C LEU A 173 18.06 -7.94 2.33
N PHE A 174 18.09 -9.11 1.72
CA PHE A 174 18.38 -10.38 2.41
C PHE A 174 19.85 -10.78 2.36
N ASN A 175 20.74 -9.96 1.80
CA ASN A 175 22.17 -10.27 1.56
C ASN A 175 22.36 -11.59 0.81
N ILE A 176 21.48 -11.91 -0.14
CA ILE A 176 21.59 -13.09 -0.98
C ILE A 176 22.55 -12.75 -2.13
N GLN A 177 23.73 -13.38 -2.13
CA GLN A 177 24.64 -13.30 -3.28
C GLN A 177 24.13 -14.24 -4.38
N GLU A 178 24.05 -13.75 -5.60
CA GLU A 178 23.84 -14.59 -6.76
C GLU A 178 25.10 -15.45 -6.98
N ASN A 179 24.96 -16.78 -6.85
CA ASN A 179 26.01 -17.73 -7.19
C ASN A 179 25.96 -18.04 -8.67
#